data_324464ea1a3e66997fff2dad17c1d4c4
#
_entry.id   324464ea1a3e66997fff2dad17c1d4c4
#
_cell.length_a   1.000
_cell.length_b   1.000
_cell.length_c   1.000
_cell.angle_alpha   90.00
_cell.angle_beta   90.00
_cell.angle_gamma   90.00
#
_symmetry.space_group_name_H-M   'P 1'
#
loop_
_entity.id
_entity.type
_entity.pdbx_description
1 polymer ?
#
loop_
_entity_poly.entity_id
_entity_poly.type
_entity_poly.pdbx_seq_one_letter_code
_entity_poly.pdbx_strand_id
1 'polypeptide(L)'
;ELSGQFSLVKAAKEILKMGPRFLIIKKGEHGALLFHHDQVFFAPALPLEEVFDPTGAGDSFAGGFIGHLAQTQDLSFDNMKRAVIVGSALASFCVEKFGPNRLKEISKEDISGRIRQFVQLSDFDIELI
;
A
#
# COMPACT_ATOMS: atom_id res chain seq x y z
N GLU A 1 -17.85 -9.22 7.61
CA GLU A 1 -16.77 -9.78 6.79
C GLU A 1 -17.36 -10.59 5.64
N LEU A 2 -16.86 -10.37 4.42
CA LEU A 2 -17.38 -11.01 3.23
C LEU A 2 -17.18 -12.52 3.22
N SER A 3 -16.11 -12.99 3.82
CA SER A 3 -15.74 -14.40 3.81
C SER A 3 -16.22 -15.19 5.03
N GLY A 4 -16.53 -14.50 6.14
CA GLY A 4 -16.85 -15.14 7.40
C GLY A 4 -15.68 -15.86 8.06
N GLN A 5 -14.45 -15.59 7.63
CA GLN A 5 -13.24 -16.24 8.15
C GLN A 5 -12.51 -15.34 9.13
N PHE A 6 -11.93 -15.92 10.19
CA PHE A 6 -11.14 -15.17 11.17
C PHE A 6 -9.70 -14.96 10.70
N SER A 7 -9.12 -15.91 9.98
CA SER A 7 -7.77 -15.78 9.43
C SER A 7 -7.79 -14.90 8.20
N LEU A 8 -6.90 -13.90 8.15
CA LEU A 8 -6.79 -13.03 6.97
C LEU A 8 -6.42 -13.81 5.72
N VAL A 9 -5.55 -14.82 5.84
CA VAL A 9 -5.15 -15.63 4.68
C VAL A 9 -6.33 -16.44 4.16
N LYS A 10 -7.08 -17.09 5.05
CA LYS A 10 -8.26 -17.86 4.66
C LYS A 10 -9.33 -16.95 4.08
N ALA A 11 -9.56 -15.79 4.70
CA ALA A 11 -10.52 -14.81 4.21
C ALA A 11 -10.14 -14.34 2.81
N ALA A 12 -8.87 -14.05 2.57
CA ALA A 12 -8.38 -13.60 1.28
C ALA A 12 -8.61 -14.68 0.21
N LYS A 13 -8.30 -15.93 0.52
CA LYS A 13 -8.52 -17.04 -0.42
C LYS A 13 -9.98 -17.19 -0.79
N GLU A 14 -10.88 -17.07 0.19
CA GLU A 14 -12.31 -17.15 -0.08
C GLU A 14 -12.79 -16.00 -0.96
N ILE A 15 -12.32 -14.79 -0.71
CA ILE A 15 -12.69 -13.62 -1.51
C ILE A 15 -12.18 -13.76 -2.93
N LEU A 16 -10.93 -14.23 -3.12
CA LEU A 16 -10.36 -14.42 -4.45
C LEU A 16 -11.14 -15.45 -5.26
N LYS A 17 -11.71 -16.46 -4.62
CA LYS A 17 -12.57 -17.44 -5.29
C LYS A 17 -13.87 -16.82 -5.83
N MET A 18 -14.27 -15.67 -5.31
CA MET A 18 -15.48 -14.97 -5.77
C MET A 18 -15.28 -14.20 -7.06
N GLY A 19 -14.05 -14.13 -7.58
CA GLY A 19 -13.77 -13.55 -8.89
C GLY A 19 -12.61 -12.56 -8.99
N PRO A 20 -12.27 -11.76 -7.96
CA PRO A 20 -11.18 -10.80 -8.10
C PRO A 20 -9.84 -11.49 -8.37
N ARG A 21 -9.01 -10.87 -9.19
CA ARG A 21 -7.66 -11.39 -9.47
C ARG A 21 -6.67 -10.98 -8.40
N PHE A 22 -6.90 -9.84 -7.78
CA PHE A 22 -6.06 -9.28 -6.73
C PHE A 22 -6.95 -8.81 -5.60
N LEU A 23 -6.42 -8.87 -4.40
CA LEU A 23 -7.10 -8.37 -3.21
C LEU A 23 -6.12 -7.58 -2.37
N ILE A 24 -6.52 -6.37 -1.97
CA ILE A 24 -5.74 -5.56 -1.04
C ILE A 24 -6.54 -5.42 0.24
N ILE A 25 -5.91 -5.79 1.34
CA ILE A 25 -6.47 -5.58 2.67
C ILE A 25 -5.66 -4.48 3.34
N LYS A 26 -6.29 -3.34 3.57
CA LYS A 26 -5.65 -2.21 4.25
C LYS A 26 -5.91 -2.34 5.74
N LYS A 27 -4.86 -2.17 6.52
CA LYS A 27 -4.90 -2.29 7.98
C LYS A 27 -4.55 -0.97 8.67
N GLY A 28 -4.80 0.15 8.00
CA GLY A 28 -4.52 1.48 8.54
C GLY A 28 -3.06 1.64 8.93
N GLU A 29 -2.82 1.97 10.20
CA GLU A 29 -1.47 2.16 10.73
C GLU A 29 -0.62 0.88 10.72
N HIS A 30 -1.23 -0.27 10.46
CA HIS A 30 -0.54 -1.55 10.43
C HIS A 30 -0.15 -2.00 9.02
N GLY A 31 -0.32 -1.13 8.02
CA GLY A 31 0.10 -1.44 6.66
C GLY A 31 -0.99 -2.06 5.80
N ALA A 32 -0.57 -2.74 4.74
CA ALA A 32 -1.47 -3.34 3.77
C ALA A 32 -0.94 -4.69 3.30
N LEU A 33 -1.86 -5.59 2.97
CA LEU A 33 -1.54 -6.89 2.39
C LEU A 33 -2.11 -6.97 0.99
N LEU A 34 -1.29 -7.44 0.06
CA LEU A 34 -1.69 -7.69 -1.33
C LEU A 34 -1.68 -9.20 -1.55
N PHE A 35 -2.80 -9.72 -2.04
CA PHE A 35 -2.96 -11.15 -2.33
C PHE A 35 -3.25 -11.39 -3.80
N HIS A 36 -2.62 -12.42 -4.36
CA HIS A 36 -2.89 -12.91 -5.70
C HIS A 36 -2.59 -14.41 -5.72
N HIS A 37 -3.63 -15.25 -5.84
CA HIS A 37 -3.50 -16.70 -5.75
C HIS A 37 -2.72 -17.08 -4.48
N ASP A 38 -1.55 -17.70 -4.61
CA ASP A 38 -0.73 -18.12 -3.48
C ASP A 38 0.33 -17.08 -3.08
N GLN A 39 0.37 -15.95 -3.77
CA GLN A 39 1.35 -14.90 -3.52
C GLN A 39 0.80 -13.88 -2.53
N VAL A 40 1.63 -13.45 -1.60
CA VAL A 40 1.29 -12.43 -0.61
C VAL A 40 2.43 -11.43 -0.54
N PHE A 41 2.09 -10.15 -0.50
CA PHE A 41 3.03 -9.08 -0.26
C PHE A 41 2.55 -8.20 0.88
N PHE A 42 3.42 -7.92 1.82
CA PHE A 42 3.11 -7.04 2.94
C PHE A 42 3.83 -5.71 2.76
N ALA A 43 3.06 -4.62 2.76
CA ALA A 43 3.59 -3.26 2.77
C ALA A 43 3.37 -2.69 4.17
N PRO A 44 4.43 -2.52 4.98
CA PRO A 44 4.27 -1.94 6.31
C PRO A 44 3.88 -0.47 6.20
N ALA A 45 3.20 0.04 7.22
CA ALA A 45 2.96 1.47 7.32
C ALA A 45 4.26 2.17 7.73
N LEU A 46 4.50 3.36 7.18
CA LEU A 46 5.65 4.16 7.58
C LEU A 46 5.40 4.76 8.96
N PRO A 47 6.31 4.57 9.94
CA PRO A 47 6.17 5.22 11.23
C PRO A 47 6.33 6.73 11.07
N LEU A 48 5.30 7.47 11.39
CA LEU A 48 5.31 8.93 11.35
C LEU A 48 5.26 9.46 12.77
N GLU A 49 6.06 10.50 13.04
CA GLU A 49 6.07 11.12 14.36
C GLU A 49 4.72 11.76 14.70
N GLU A 50 4.10 12.35 13.68
CA GLU A 50 2.83 13.03 13.86
C GLU A 50 1.82 12.56 12.83
N VAL A 51 0.67 12.13 13.30
CA VAL A 51 -0.48 11.77 12.47
C VAL A 51 -1.62 12.64 12.90
N PHE A 52 -2.08 13.54 12.02
CA PHE A 52 -3.10 14.49 12.37
C PHE A 52 -4.50 14.01 11.99
N ASP A 53 -4.71 13.71 10.72
CA ASP A 53 -6.04 13.39 10.24
C ASP A 53 -5.96 12.35 9.12
N PRO A 54 -6.53 11.16 9.34
CA PRO A 54 -6.54 10.12 8.31
C PRO A 54 -7.56 10.36 7.20
N THR A 55 -8.34 11.44 7.27
CA THR A 55 -9.35 11.74 6.26
C THR A 55 -8.71 11.89 4.89
N GLY A 56 -9.22 11.17 3.91
CA GLY A 56 -8.72 11.21 2.55
C GLY A 56 -7.54 10.28 2.27
N ALA A 57 -6.97 9.64 3.30
CA ALA A 57 -5.84 8.73 3.10
C ALA A 57 -6.20 7.54 2.22
N GLY A 58 -7.40 6.97 2.39
CA GLY A 58 -7.87 5.89 1.56
C GLY A 58 -8.01 6.28 0.09
N ASP A 59 -8.54 7.47 -0.16
CA ASP A 59 -8.68 8.00 -1.52
C ASP A 59 -7.31 8.27 -2.14
N SER A 60 -6.38 8.81 -1.37
CA SER A 60 -5.01 9.05 -1.82
C SER A 60 -4.29 7.74 -2.14
N PHE A 61 -4.49 6.71 -1.32
CA PHE A 61 -3.96 5.38 -1.61
C PHE A 61 -4.51 4.86 -2.94
N ALA A 62 -5.82 4.88 -3.10
CA ALA A 62 -6.47 4.40 -4.32
C ALA A 62 -5.98 5.18 -5.55
N GLY A 63 -5.88 6.51 -5.44
CA GLY A 63 -5.38 7.36 -6.53
C GLY A 63 -3.95 7.02 -6.93
N GLY A 64 -3.07 6.84 -5.95
CA GLY A 64 -1.68 6.47 -6.22
C GLY A 64 -1.55 5.08 -6.82
N PHE A 65 -2.30 4.13 -6.28
CA PHE A 65 -2.31 2.75 -6.75
C PHE A 65 -2.79 2.68 -8.20
N ILE A 66 -3.95 3.22 -8.48
CA ILE A 66 -4.56 3.21 -9.82
C ILE A 66 -3.71 4.04 -10.80
N GLY A 67 -3.22 5.19 -10.35
CA GLY A 67 -2.37 6.05 -11.19
C GLY A 67 -1.11 5.35 -11.64
N HIS A 68 -0.46 4.61 -10.76
CA HIS A 68 0.74 3.84 -11.11
C HIS A 68 0.41 2.75 -12.14
N LEU A 69 -0.68 2.02 -11.93
CA LEU A 69 -1.09 0.97 -12.87
C LEU A 69 -1.46 1.55 -14.23
N ALA A 70 -2.16 2.69 -14.24
CA ALA A 70 -2.53 3.35 -15.49
C ALA A 70 -1.30 3.82 -16.26
N GLN A 71 -0.30 4.34 -15.55
CA GLN A 71 0.93 4.83 -16.17
C GLN A 71 1.79 3.69 -16.72
N THR A 72 1.90 2.59 -15.99
CA THR A 72 2.78 1.47 -16.35
C THR A 72 2.12 0.45 -17.25
N GLN A 73 0.79 0.34 -17.20
CA GLN A 73 0.00 -0.63 -17.96
C GLN A 73 0.50 -2.07 -17.76
N ASP A 74 0.91 -2.40 -16.53
CA ASP A 74 1.47 -3.67 -16.17
C ASP A 74 0.75 -4.20 -14.93
N LEU A 75 0.04 -5.32 -15.08
CA LEU A 75 -0.71 -5.95 -13.99
C LEU A 75 0.01 -7.17 -13.39
N SER A 76 1.32 -7.28 -13.62
CA SER A 76 2.10 -8.32 -12.95
C SER A 76 2.09 -8.13 -11.44
N PHE A 77 2.31 -9.22 -10.70
CA PHE A 77 2.35 -9.13 -9.24
C PHE A 77 3.45 -8.19 -8.76
N ASP A 78 4.62 -8.24 -9.40
CA ASP A 78 5.72 -7.33 -9.05
C ASP A 78 5.34 -5.87 -9.23
N ASN A 79 4.63 -5.53 -10.29
CA ASN A 79 4.19 -4.16 -10.48
C ASN A 79 3.04 -3.78 -9.56
N MET A 80 2.19 -4.73 -9.19
CA MET A 80 1.15 -4.51 -8.20
C MET A 80 1.76 -4.17 -6.84
N LYS A 81 2.87 -4.81 -6.47
CA LYS A 81 3.61 -4.45 -5.25
C LYS A 81 4.07 -2.99 -5.30
N ARG A 82 4.63 -2.57 -6.44
CA ARG A 82 5.05 -1.17 -6.62
C ARG A 82 3.88 -0.21 -6.49
N ALA A 83 2.74 -0.58 -7.08
CA ALA A 83 1.53 0.22 -7.01
C ALA A 83 1.04 0.39 -5.56
N VAL A 84 1.13 -0.67 -4.74
CA VAL A 84 0.77 -0.61 -3.32
C VAL A 84 1.69 0.38 -2.59
N ILE A 85 2.99 0.34 -2.88
CA ILE A 85 3.95 1.24 -2.25
C ILE A 85 3.70 2.70 -2.67
N VAL A 86 3.42 2.95 -3.96
CA VAL A 86 3.09 4.30 -4.43
C VAL A 86 1.83 4.82 -3.72
N GLY A 87 0.79 3.99 -3.65
CA GLY A 87 -0.43 4.37 -2.94
C GLY A 87 -0.18 4.64 -1.47
N SER A 88 0.62 3.80 -0.82
CA SER A 88 0.99 3.98 0.58
C SER A 88 1.77 5.27 0.81
N ALA A 89 2.68 5.62 -0.11
CA ALA A 89 3.44 6.86 -0.02
C ALA A 89 2.52 8.08 -0.09
N LEU A 90 1.59 8.11 -1.05
CA LEU A 90 0.66 9.23 -1.16
C LEU A 90 -0.27 9.31 0.06
N ALA A 91 -0.75 8.17 0.54
CA ALA A 91 -1.59 8.15 1.74
C ALA A 91 -0.83 8.67 2.96
N SER A 92 0.46 8.38 3.08
CA SER A 92 1.27 8.83 4.21
C SER A 92 1.40 10.35 4.25
N PHE A 93 1.51 11.01 3.11
CA PHE A 93 1.51 12.47 3.06
C PHE A 93 0.16 13.05 3.50
N CYS A 94 -0.92 12.35 3.16
CA CYS A 94 -2.26 12.81 3.50
C CYS A 94 -2.51 12.85 5.01
N VAL A 95 -1.92 11.91 5.76
CA VAL A 95 -2.13 11.84 7.22
C VAL A 95 -1.18 12.72 8.00
N GLU A 96 -0.21 13.36 7.33
CA GLU A 96 0.69 14.29 7.97
C GLU A 96 -0.01 15.63 8.24
N LYS A 97 0.72 16.57 8.85
CA LYS A 97 0.22 17.84 9.39
C LYS A 97 -0.76 18.61 8.50
N PHE A 98 -0.59 18.52 7.17
CA PHE A 98 -1.37 19.34 6.24
C PHE A 98 -2.53 18.58 5.61
N GLY A 99 -2.71 17.30 5.94
CA GLY A 99 -3.80 16.49 5.38
C GLY A 99 -3.82 16.47 3.87
N PRO A 100 -5.02 16.39 3.24
CA PRO A 100 -5.13 16.33 1.78
C PRO A 100 -4.55 17.54 1.05
N ASN A 101 -4.48 18.70 1.70
CA ASN A 101 -3.92 19.91 1.08
C ASN A 101 -2.43 19.78 0.81
N ARG A 102 -1.74 18.94 1.58
CA ARG A 102 -0.31 18.69 1.40
C ARG A 102 -0.01 18.08 0.04
N LEU A 103 -0.93 17.29 -0.51
CA LEU A 103 -0.73 16.63 -1.80
C LEU A 103 -0.53 17.60 -2.96
N LYS A 104 -1.07 18.82 -2.84
CA LYS A 104 -0.92 19.85 -3.87
C LYS A 104 0.48 20.44 -3.93
N GLU A 105 1.23 20.32 -2.84
CA GLU A 105 2.56 20.92 -2.68
C GLU A 105 3.70 19.90 -2.86
N ILE A 106 3.36 18.64 -3.05
CA ILE A 106 4.35 17.56 -3.09
C ILE A 106 4.99 17.47 -4.46
N SER A 107 6.32 17.48 -4.48
CA SER A 107 7.09 17.29 -5.71
C SER A 107 7.32 15.81 -6.01
N LYS A 108 7.81 15.53 -7.22
CA LYS A 108 8.22 14.17 -7.57
C LYS A 108 9.35 13.68 -6.69
N GLU A 109 10.26 14.57 -6.30
CA GLU A 109 11.37 14.23 -5.41
C GLU A 109 10.87 13.85 -4.02
N ASP A 110 9.84 14.54 -3.52
CA ASP A 110 9.22 14.19 -2.23
C ASP A 110 8.63 12.79 -2.28
N ILE A 111 7.91 12.48 -3.36
CA ILE A 111 7.30 11.15 -3.52
C ILE A 111 8.37 10.08 -3.62
N SER A 112 9.41 10.30 -4.43
CA SER A 112 10.51 9.36 -4.58
C SER A 112 11.23 9.11 -3.26
N GLY A 113 11.45 10.16 -2.49
CA GLY A 113 12.07 10.06 -1.17
C GLY A 113 11.21 9.23 -0.21
N ARG A 114 9.90 9.45 -0.22
CA ARG A 114 8.98 8.69 0.62
C ARG A 114 8.95 7.22 0.22
N ILE A 115 8.94 6.94 -1.08
CA ILE A 115 8.99 5.56 -1.58
C ILE A 115 10.26 4.87 -1.11
N ARG A 116 11.41 5.54 -1.16
CA ARG A 116 12.66 4.98 -0.65
C ARG A 116 12.56 4.64 0.85
N GLN A 117 11.90 5.49 1.63
CA GLN A 117 11.70 5.20 3.05
C GLN A 117 10.87 3.92 3.25
N PHE A 118 9.84 3.71 2.45
CA PHE A 118 9.05 2.48 2.52
C PHE A 118 9.90 1.26 2.17
N VAL A 119 10.72 1.35 1.13
CA VAL A 119 11.60 0.24 0.74
C VAL A 119 12.58 -0.08 1.86
N GLN A 120 13.16 0.94 2.50
CA GLN A 120 14.15 0.75 3.56
C GLN A 120 13.57 0.12 4.82
N LEU A 121 12.26 0.24 5.05
CA LEU A 121 11.63 -0.34 6.25
C LEU A 121 11.82 -1.85 6.36
N SER A 122 11.89 -2.54 5.24
CA SER A 122 11.99 -4.01 5.23
C SER A 122 13.20 -4.51 4.45
N ASP A 123 14.11 -3.61 4.07
CA ASP A 123 15.31 -3.97 3.35
C ASP A 123 16.41 -4.39 4.32
N PHE A 124 17.01 -5.56 4.08
CA PHE A 124 18.06 -6.09 4.95
C PHE A 124 18.85 -7.15 4.21
N ASP A 125 20.08 -7.35 4.66
CA ASP A 125 20.94 -8.44 4.18
C ASP A 125 20.98 -9.56 5.22
N ILE A 126 21.14 -10.77 4.73
CA ILE A 126 21.31 -11.94 5.60
C ILE A 126 22.27 -12.92 4.95
N GLU A 127 23.23 -13.42 5.73
CA GLU A 127 24.08 -14.52 5.31
C GLU A 127 23.47 -15.82 5.80
N LEU A 128 23.29 -16.75 4.86
CA LEU A 128 22.83 -18.09 5.19
C LEU A 128 24.04 -19.00 5.35
N ILE A 129 24.06 -19.72 6.46
CA ILE A 129 25.17 -20.60 6.79
C ILE A 129 24.80 -22.03 6.46
#